data_62222885b380096e700e3e613bb3ea66
#
_entry.id   62222885b380096e700e3e613bb3ea66
#
_cell.length_a   1.000
_cell.length_b   1.000
_cell.length_c   1.000
_cell.angle_alpha   90.00
_cell.angle_beta   90.00
_cell.angle_gamma   90.00
#
_symmetry.space_group_name_H-M   'P 1'
#
loop_
_entity.id
_entity.type
_entity.pdbx_description
1 polymer ?
#
loop_
_entity_poly.entity_id
_entity_poly.type
_entity_poly.pdbx_seq_one_letter_code
_entity_poly.pdbx_strand_id
1 'polypeptide(L)'
;MKITKKKIAWGIVLLILIVGGVICKIRWKVWFHNIPEIRYVLTEDPQRVFLTFGNDGELSRNVSWVCGGVSKQAKLEYTKIGSGDTLLVDGSSKFLRTLGGFGYANWAKFKELSYGDSYSYRVWNDDRSSDWYSFTMQPDSTDHFSFVFIGDVQDTLRGKTRGFMENVRHRYPQADFYMFAGDFAERPMNCYWDEAYQSVDSIATTKPLFVSPGNHEYVKGLVRVLEKRFAYVFSYLLESRYKNNNVYSIDYNDATIITLDSNRDPWFLFSQREWLEKTLKASKKKWKIVMLHHPVYSIKGKTNNLAVRWMFDGLFREYGVDLVLQGHEHNYARMTNKNDEGEMTTPLYLVSHASPKSYRLSFNDKYDRFGTNHRFYQHIDVTGDTLRMQAYLENDSLYDDVRIVKNASGTQIIDNAKDIPEILEMPARLSGKKAEEFERNAEKWRNRSLVK
;
A
#
# COMPACT_ATOMS: atom_id res chain seq x y z
N MET A 1 43.14 16.59 40.14
CA MET A 1 43.40 15.65 39.00
C MET A 1 42.73 16.22 37.75
N LYS A 2 43.48 16.80 36.80
CA LYS A 2 42.91 17.43 35.59
C LYS A 2 42.41 16.30 34.66
N ILE A 3 41.10 16.29 34.37
CA ILE A 3 40.53 15.35 33.39
C ILE A 3 40.99 15.78 32.01
N THR A 4 41.70 14.92 31.30
CA THR A 4 42.21 15.22 29.96
C THR A 4 41.07 15.13 28.93
N LYS A 5 41.12 15.92 27.84
CA LYS A 5 40.15 15.88 26.71
C LYS A 5 39.94 14.44 26.21
N LYS A 6 40.98 13.60 26.21
CA LYS A 6 40.95 12.20 25.82
C LYS A 6 40.06 11.35 26.76
N LYS A 7 40.13 11.57 28.09
CA LYS A 7 39.27 10.89 29.06
C LYS A 7 37.78 11.29 28.93
N ILE A 8 37.55 12.58 28.63
CA ILE A 8 36.17 13.07 28.35
C ILE A 8 35.62 12.39 27.08
N ALA A 9 36.40 12.34 26.00
CA ALA A 9 35.98 11.68 24.74
C ALA A 9 35.65 10.20 24.97
N TRP A 10 36.50 9.46 25.70
CA TRP A 10 36.20 8.06 26.03
C TRP A 10 34.96 7.90 26.92
N GLY A 11 34.76 8.83 27.89
CA GLY A 11 33.54 8.86 28.70
C GLY A 11 32.26 9.05 27.85
N ILE A 12 32.32 9.95 26.86
CA ILE A 12 31.19 10.16 25.90
C ILE A 12 30.94 8.92 25.05
N VAL A 13 31.98 8.28 24.51
CA VAL A 13 31.85 7.04 23.74
C VAL A 13 31.21 5.93 24.58
N LEU A 14 31.69 5.75 25.83
CA LEU A 14 31.12 4.75 26.73
C LEU A 14 29.64 5.04 27.04
N LEU A 15 29.30 6.30 27.28
CA LEU A 15 27.91 6.71 27.51
C LEU A 15 27.01 6.39 26.27
N ILE A 16 27.50 6.70 25.07
CA ILE A 16 26.76 6.38 23.82
C ILE A 16 26.53 4.86 23.68
N LEU A 17 27.57 4.06 24.00
CA LEU A 17 27.47 2.60 23.95
C LEU A 17 26.47 2.06 25.00
N ILE A 18 26.47 2.59 26.21
CA ILE A 18 25.53 2.22 27.27
C ILE A 18 24.10 2.58 26.85
N VAL A 19 23.89 3.83 26.43
CA VAL A 19 22.55 4.29 25.97
C VAL A 19 22.09 3.47 24.78
N GLY A 20 22.98 3.23 23.80
CA GLY A 20 22.69 2.36 22.65
C GLY A 20 22.29 0.94 23.08
N GLY A 21 23.03 0.35 24.02
CA GLY A 21 22.71 -0.98 24.59
C GLY A 21 21.36 -1.03 25.30
N VAL A 22 21.04 0.00 26.10
CA VAL A 22 19.73 0.12 26.76
C VAL A 22 18.60 0.25 25.75
N ILE A 23 18.76 1.11 24.75
CA ILE A 23 17.77 1.27 23.67
C ILE A 23 17.59 -0.05 22.92
N CYS A 24 18.68 -0.72 22.56
CA CYS A 24 18.65 -2.02 21.88
C CYS A 24 17.90 -3.07 22.71
N LYS A 25 18.16 -3.16 24.02
CA LYS A 25 17.44 -4.07 24.93
C LYS A 25 15.94 -3.77 24.98
N ILE A 26 15.56 -2.49 25.13
CA ILE A 26 14.15 -2.07 25.20
C ILE A 26 13.44 -2.37 23.86
N ARG A 27 14.13 -2.16 22.73
CA ARG A 27 13.59 -2.29 21.38
C ARG A 27 13.83 -3.69 20.77
N TRP A 28 14.45 -4.62 21.49
CA TRP A 28 14.85 -5.92 20.97
C TRP A 28 13.74 -6.66 20.23
N LYS A 29 12.56 -6.73 20.85
CA LYS A 29 11.39 -7.39 20.23
C LYS A 29 10.94 -6.70 18.94
N VAL A 30 11.08 -5.37 18.85
CA VAL A 30 10.67 -4.60 17.68
C VAL A 30 11.67 -4.75 16.54
N TRP A 31 12.98 -4.78 16.87
CA TRP A 31 14.04 -4.73 15.87
C TRP A 31 14.53 -6.10 15.40
N PHE A 32 14.53 -7.10 16.28
CA PHE A 32 15.23 -8.36 16.01
C PHE A 32 14.36 -9.61 16.20
N HIS A 33 13.26 -9.53 16.92
CA HIS A 33 12.47 -10.72 17.20
C HIS A 33 11.51 -11.01 16.05
N ASN A 34 11.79 -12.09 15.30
CA ASN A 34 10.87 -12.69 14.37
C ASN A 34 10.19 -13.88 15.04
N ILE A 35 8.87 -13.96 14.94
CA ILE A 35 8.13 -15.13 15.40
C ILE A 35 8.42 -16.25 14.41
N PRO A 36 8.72 -17.48 14.88
CA PRO A 36 8.92 -18.62 13.99
C PRO A 36 7.71 -18.84 13.09
N GLU A 37 7.98 -19.13 11.83
CA GLU A 37 6.93 -19.43 10.86
C GLU A 37 6.24 -20.75 11.23
N ILE A 38 4.91 -20.75 11.23
CA ILE A 38 4.10 -21.95 11.43
C ILE A 38 4.27 -22.83 10.20
N ARG A 39 4.44 -24.15 10.42
CA ARG A 39 4.53 -25.11 9.32
C ARG A 39 3.25 -25.04 8.48
N TYR A 40 3.43 -24.82 7.20
CA TYR A 40 2.35 -24.74 6.21
C TYR A 40 2.78 -25.50 4.95
N VAL A 41 1.97 -26.42 4.51
CA VAL A 41 2.25 -27.23 3.31
C VAL A 41 1.44 -26.65 2.16
N LEU A 42 2.14 -26.21 1.12
CA LEU A 42 1.49 -25.83 -0.14
C LEU A 42 1.07 -27.10 -0.88
N THR A 43 -0.11 -27.11 -1.45
CA THR A 43 -0.57 -28.19 -2.35
C THR A 43 0.22 -28.13 -3.67
N GLU A 44 0.25 -29.23 -4.40
CA GLU A 44 0.92 -29.26 -5.72
C GLU A 44 0.17 -28.46 -6.78
N ASP A 45 -1.14 -28.29 -6.60
CA ASP A 45 -1.97 -27.49 -7.51
C ASP A 45 -1.61 -26.00 -7.45
N PRO A 46 -1.71 -25.29 -8.58
CA PRO A 46 -1.55 -23.84 -8.62
C PRO A 46 -2.56 -23.16 -7.68
N GLN A 47 -2.06 -22.28 -6.81
CA GLN A 47 -2.88 -21.57 -5.83
C GLN A 47 -2.39 -20.15 -5.63
N ARG A 48 -3.19 -19.27 -5.02
CA ARG A 48 -2.92 -17.85 -4.79
C ARG A 48 -2.55 -17.14 -6.09
N VAL A 49 -3.48 -17.17 -7.02
CA VAL A 49 -3.31 -16.54 -8.35
C VAL A 49 -3.56 -15.04 -8.23
N PHE A 50 -2.57 -14.23 -8.55
CA PHE A 50 -2.66 -12.77 -8.51
C PHE A 50 -2.44 -12.18 -9.91
N LEU A 51 -3.43 -11.44 -10.39
CA LEU A 51 -3.30 -10.58 -11.55
C LEU A 51 -2.70 -9.24 -11.12
N THR A 52 -1.69 -8.77 -11.82
CA THR A 52 -1.04 -7.49 -11.55
C THR A 52 -0.77 -6.72 -12.84
N PHE A 53 -0.41 -5.46 -12.72
CA PHE A 53 0.18 -4.76 -13.85
C PHE A 53 1.54 -5.40 -14.21
N GLY A 54 1.99 -5.18 -15.44
CA GLY A 54 3.35 -5.46 -15.88
C GLY A 54 4.13 -4.18 -16.09
N ASN A 55 5.34 -4.27 -16.70
CA ASN A 55 6.24 -3.12 -16.87
C ASN A 55 6.28 -2.55 -18.30
N ASP A 56 5.50 -3.09 -19.22
CA ASP A 56 5.50 -2.70 -20.64
C ASP A 56 4.31 -1.77 -20.96
N GLY A 57 4.01 -0.83 -20.06
CA GLY A 57 2.91 0.12 -20.21
C GLY A 57 1.56 -0.40 -19.70
N GLU A 58 0.53 0.37 -19.90
CA GLU A 58 -0.80 0.12 -19.35
C GLU A 58 -1.52 -1.12 -19.91
N LEU A 59 -1.11 -1.62 -21.09
CA LEU A 59 -1.60 -2.88 -21.63
C LEU A 59 -0.88 -4.11 -21.08
N SER A 60 0.16 -3.93 -20.25
CA SER A 60 0.90 -5.04 -19.69
C SER A 60 0.22 -5.61 -18.45
N ARG A 61 0.08 -6.94 -18.42
CA ARG A 61 -0.42 -7.70 -17.26
C ARG A 61 0.52 -8.84 -16.94
N ASN A 62 0.73 -9.06 -15.66
CA ASN A 62 1.43 -10.22 -15.14
C ASN A 62 0.46 -11.05 -14.30
N VAL A 63 0.72 -12.35 -14.24
CA VAL A 63 0.04 -13.25 -13.29
C VAL A 63 1.11 -13.98 -12.48
N SER A 64 0.88 -14.13 -11.19
CA SER A 64 1.72 -14.91 -10.29
C SER A 64 0.89 -15.94 -9.53
N TRP A 65 1.53 -17.04 -9.12
CA TRP A 65 0.91 -18.10 -8.33
C TRP A 65 1.96 -18.89 -7.57
N VAL A 66 1.54 -19.70 -6.62
CA VAL A 66 2.42 -20.60 -5.87
C VAL A 66 1.94 -22.05 -5.98
N CYS A 67 2.88 -22.99 -5.84
CA CYS A 67 2.58 -24.41 -5.69
C CYS A 67 3.60 -25.09 -4.77
N GLY A 68 3.22 -26.24 -4.22
CA GLY A 68 4.12 -27.16 -3.52
C GLY A 68 4.82 -28.11 -4.49
N GLY A 69 5.49 -29.13 -3.93
CA GLY A 69 6.14 -30.16 -4.73
C GLY A 69 7.38 -29.70 -5.48
N VAL A 70 7.70 -30.39 -6.57
CA VAL A 70 8.80 -30.08 -7.49
C VAL A 70 8.19 -29.59 -8.80
N SER A 71 8.12 -28.29 -8.99
CA SER A 71 7.65 -27.72 -10.26
C SER A 71 8.80 -27.67 -11.27
N LYS A 72 8.58 -28.24 -12.45
CA LYS A 72 9.53 -28.21 -13.57
C LYS A 72 9.15 -27.17 -14.61
N GLN A 73 7.86 -26.95 -14.84
CA GLN A 73 7.35 -26.05 -15.86
C GLN A 73 6.17 -25.23 -15.30
N ALA A 74 6.33 -23.92 -15.33
CA ALA A 74 5.25 -22.98 -15.09
C ALA A 74 4.76 -22.43 -16.43
N LYS A 75 3.44 -22.37 -16.66
CA LYS A 75 2.86 -21.85 -17.90
C LYS A 75 1.61 -21.02 -17.62
N LEU A 76 1.37 -20.05 -18.48
CA LEU A 76 0.14 -19.27 -18.56
C LEU A 76 -0.56 -19.66 -19.86
N GLU A 77 -1.80 -20.08 -19.75
CA GLU A 77 -2.70 -20.35 -20.87
C GLU A 77 -3.82 -19.32 -20.86
N TYR A 78 -4.07 -18.68 -21.97
CA TYR A 78 -5.13 -17.69 -22.08
C TYR A 78 -5.68 -17.57 -23.50
N THR A 79 -6.90 -17.07 -23.60
CA THR A 79 -7.61 -16.81 -24.84
C THR A 79 -8.33 -15.47 -24.77
N LYS A 80 -8.38 -14.78 -25.88
CA LYS A 80 -9.32 -13.65 -26.04
C LYS A 80 -10.73 -14.22 -26.15
N ILE A 81 -11.66 -13.76 -25.33
CA ILE A 81 -13.03 -14.26 -25.34
C ILE A 81 -13.67 -13.97 -26.69
N GLY A 82 -14.14 -15.04 -27.35
CA GLY A 82 -14.74 -15.00 -28.67
C GLY A 82 -13.77 -15.22 -29.85
N SER A 83 -12.44 -15.34 -29.63
CA SER A 83 -11.50 -15.60 -30.75
C SER A 83 -11.40 -17.06 -31.16
N GLY A 84 -11.58 -17.99 -30.22
CA GLY A 84 -11.34 -19.42 -30.42
C GLY A 84 -9.85 -19.82 -30.36
N ASP A 85 -8.91 -18.89 -30.38
CA ASP A 85 -7.48 -19.15 -30.32
C ASP A 85 -6.98 -19.11 -28.86
N THR A 86 -6.14 -20.06 -28.51
CA THR A 86 -5.50 -20.15 -27.19
C THR A 86 -4.01 -19.96 -27.30
N LEU A 87 -3.48 -19.07 -26.47
CA LEU A 87 -2.05 -18.81 -26.35
C LEU A 87 -1.49 -19.51 -25.11
N LEU A 88 -0.32 -20.14 -25.28
CA LEU A 88 0.41 -20.76 -24.18
C LEU A 88 1.78 -20.06 -24.05
N VAL A 89 2.04 -19.50 -22.87
CA VAL A 89 3.25 -18.75 -22.56
C VAL A 89 4.02 -19.44 -21.45
N ASP A 90 5.31 -19.65 -21.65
CA ASP A 90 6.19 -20.16 -20.61
C ASP A 90 6.33 -19.11 -19.49
N GLY A 91 6.18 -19.59 -18.27
CA GLY A 91 6.37 -18.80 -17.05
C GLY A 91 7.77 -19.00 -16.46
N SER A 92 8.05 -18.18 -15.48
CA SER A 92 9.24 -18.32 -14.63
C SER A 92 8.87 -18.98 -13.31
N SER A 93 9.81 -19.75 -12.75
CA SER A 93 9.62 -20.44 -11.47
C SER A 93 10.81 -20.24 -10.56
N LYS A 94 10.57 -20.03 -9.28
CA LYS A 94 11.60 -19.85 -8.26
C LYS A 94 11.32 -20.69 -7.03
N PHE A 95 12.26 -21.52 -6.64
CA PHE A 95 12.19 -22.26 -5.39
C PHE A 95 12.20 -21.31 -4.20
N LEU A 96 11.21 -21.45 -3.34
CA LEU A 96 11.07 -20.73 -2.09
C LEU A 96 11.22 -21.69 -0.92
N ARG A 97 12.29 -21.50 -0.16
CA ARG A 97 12.43 -22.11 1.15
C ARG A 97 12.08 -21.07 2.21
N THR A 98 11.09 -21.37 3.02
CA THR A 98 10.69 -20.60 4.18
C THR A 98 10.93 -21.36 5.46
N LEU A 99 10.78 -20.72 6.61
CA LEU A 99 10.90 -21.43 7.89
C LEU A 99 9.79 -22.46 8.08
N GLY A 100 8.63 -22.25 7.47
CA GLY A 100 7.46 -23.12 7.60
C GLY A 100 7.31 -24.19 6.52
N GLY A 101 8.17 -24.21 5.51
CA GLY A 101 8.09 -25.18 4.41
C GLY A 101 8.82 -24.72 3.15
N PHE A 102 8.51 -25.39 2.06
CA PHE A 102 9.05 -25.06 0.73
C PHE A 102 7.95 -25.10 -0.33
N GLY A 103 8.21 -24.49 -1.45
CA GLY A 103 7.36 -24.49 -2.63
C GLY A 103 7.98 -23.68 -3.75
N TYR A 104 7.21 -23.39 -4.76
CA TYR A 104 7.62 -22.58 -5.89
C TYR A 104 6.72 -21.35 -6.01
N ALA A 105 7.34 -20.22 -6.23
CA ALA A 105 6.66 -19.03 -6.73
C ALA A 105 6.83 -18.98 -8.24
N ASN A 106 5.73 -18.78 -8.94
CA ASN A 106 5.68 -18.79 -10.40
C ASN A 106 5.08 -17.48 -10.87
N TRP A 107 5.49 -17.01 -12.04
CA TRP A 107 4.90 -15.84 -12.69
C TRP A 107 5.06 -15.93 -14.20
N ALA A 108 4.12 -15.31 -14.90
CA ALA A 108 4.15 -15.17 -16.34
C ALA A 108 3.57 -13.81 -16.76
N LYS A 109 3.92 -13.39 -17.96
CA LYS A 109 3.46 -12.15 -18.58
C LYS A 109 2.50 -12.47 -19.71
N PHE A 110 1.35 -11.82 -19.74
CA PHE A 110 0.48 -11.82 -20.90
C PHE A 110 1.14 -11.10 -22.07
N LYS A 111 0.88 -11.57 -23.26
CA LYS A 111 1.35 -10.97 -24.52
C LYS A 111 0.15 -10.53 -25.34
N GLU A 112 0.35 -9.53 -26.20
CA GLU A 112 -0.64 -9.13 -27.22
C GLU A 112 -2.04 -8.80 -26.63
N LEU A 113 -2.08 -8.12 -25.49
CA LEU A 113 -3.32 -7.59 -24.93
C LEU A 113 -3.74 -6.34 -25.69
N SER A 114 -5.04 -6.16 -25.87
CA SER A 114 -5.65 -5.01 -26.58
C SER A 114 -6.68 -4.31 -25.70
N TYR A 115 -6.86 -3.03 -25.92
CA TYR A 115 -7.87 -2.23 -25.23
C TYR A 115 -9.29 -2.79 -25.45
N GLY A 116 -10.11 -2.75 -24.42
CA GLY A 116 -11.51 -3.15 -24.44
C GLY A 116 -11.77 -4.67 -24.54
N ASP A 117 -10.71 -5.46 -24.78
CA ASP A 117 -10.83 -6.90 -24.92
C ASP A 117 -10.94 -7.60 -23.57
N SER A 118 -11.68 -8.70 -23.56
CA SER A 118 -11.78 -9.59 -22.40
C SER A 118 -11.01 -10.89 -22.67
N TYR A 119 -10.32 -11.35 -21.65
CA TYR A 119 -9.48 -12.53 -21.70
C TYR A 119 -9.90 -13.53 -20.64
N SER A 120 -9.91 -14.81 -21.00
CA SER A 120 -9.98 -15.94 -20.06
C SER A 120 -8.60 -16.57 -19.92
N TYR A 121 -8.20 -16.94 -18.71
CA TYR A 121 -6.87 -17.49 -18.47
C TYR A 121 -6.85 -18.50 -17.33
N ARG A 122 -5.87 -19.38 -17.35
CA ARG A 122 -5.49 -20.26 -16.25
C ARG A 122 -3.97 -20.42 -16.20
N VAL A 123 -3.47 -20.89 -15.07
CA VAL A 123 -2.03 -21.11 -14.85
C VAL A 123 -1.76 -22.59 -14.59
N TRP A 124 -0.57 -23.03 -14.97
CA TRP A 124 -0.15 -24.42 -14.92
C TRP A 124 1.14 -24.60 -14.14
N ASN A 125 1.22 -25.72 -13.44
CA ASN A 125 2.46 -26.32 -12.96
C ASN A 125 2.51 -27.77 -13.43
N ASP A 126 3.46 -28.07 -14.34
CA ASP A 126 3.56 -29.36 -15.00
C ASP A 126 2.22 -29.75 -15.66
N ASP A 127 1.52 -30.76 -15.16
CA ASP A 127 0.23 -31.29 -15.64
C ASP A 127 -0.99 -30.79 -14.85
N ARG A 128 -0.79 -29.91 -13.84
CA ARG A 128 -1.84 -29.38 -12.98
C ARG A 128 -2.18 -27.94 -13.33
N SER A 129 -3.46 -27.64 -13.46
CA SER A 129 -3.94 -26.28 -13.75
C SER A 129 -4.79 -25.70 -12.61
N SER A 130 -4.84 -24.37 -12.58
CA SER A 130 -5.89 -23.66 -11.83
C SER A 130 -7.25 -23.76 -12.54
N ASP A 131 -8.28 -23.24 -11.88
CA ASP A 131 -9.53 -22.88 -12.55
C ASP A 131 -9.28 -21.79 -13.61
N TRP A 132 -10.27 -21.61 -14.49
CA TRP A 132 -10.30 -20.51 -15.43
C TRP A 132 -10.76 -19.22 -14.75
N TYR A 133 -10.02 -18.14 -14.97
CA TYR A 133 -10.35 -16.79 -14.54
C TYR A 133 -10.54 -15.89 -15.75
N SER A 134 -11.11 -14.70 -15.55
CA SER A 134 -11.25 -13.73 -16.63
C SER A 134 -11.03 -12.31 -16.15
N PHE A 135 -10.53 -11.46 -17.06
CA PHE A 135 -10.42 -10.03 -16.85
C PHE A 135 -10.72 -9.29 -18.15
N THR A 136 -11.08 -8.02 -18.03
CA THR A 136 -11.29 -7.13 -19.15
C THR A 136 -10.26 -6.00 -19.12
N MET A 137 -9.68 -5.71 -20.26
CA MET A 137 -8.79 -4.56 -20.42
C MET A 137 -9.61 -3.27 -20.48
N GLN A 138 -9.03 -2.17 -19.98
CA GLN A 138 -9.64 -0.85 -20.10
C GLN A 138 -9.92 -0.48 -21.56
N PRO A 139 -10.93 0.34 -21.85
CA PRO A 139 -11.17 0.90 -23.18
C PRO A 139 -9.96 1.75 -23.63
N ASP A 140 -9.79 1.86 -24.96
CA ASP A 140 -8.84 2.81 -25.54
C ASP A 140 -9.37 4.25 -25.39
N SER A 141 -8.48 5.19 -25.08
CA SER A 141 -8.78 6.62 -25.05
C SER A 141 -10.01 7.01 -24.23
N THR A 142 -10.06 6.61 -22.96
CA THR A 142 -11.08 7.11 -22.03
C THR A 142 -10.52 8.27 -21.20
N ASP A 143 -11.35 9.25 -20.92
CA ASP A 143 -11.06 10.32 -19.96
C ASP A 143 -11.44 9.94 -18.52
N HIS A 144 -11.89 8.69 -18.31
CA HIS A 144 -12.36 8.15 -17.05
C HIS A 144 -11.65 6.86 -16.66
N PHE A 145 -11.26 6.76 -15.40
CA PHE A 145 -10.92 5.51 -14.74
C PHE A 145 -11.21 5.63 -13.24
N SER A 146 -11.40 4.49 -12.59
CA SER A 146 -11.59 4.46 -11.14
C SER A 146 -10.84 3.31 -10.48
N PHE A 147 -10.51 3.48 -9.21
CA PHE A 147 -9.89 2.43 -8.43
C PHE A 147 -10.30 2.48 -6.96
N VAL A 148 -10.12 1.36 -6.28
CA VAL A 148 -10.32 1.27 -4.84
C VAL A 148 -8.97 1.30 -4.13
N PHE A 149 -8.86 2.12 -3.10
CA PHE A 149 -7.70 2.19 -2.23
C PHE A 149 -8.02 1.66 -0.84
N ILE A 150 -7.11 0.86 -0.27
CA ILE A 150 -7.23 0.28 1.06
C ILE A 150 -5.85 0.28 1.72
N GLY A 151 -5.76 0.86 2.92
CA GLY A 151 -4.58 0.75 3.77
C GLY A 151 -4.69 -0.44 4.71
N ASP A 152 -3.56 -1.05 5.08
CA ASP A 152 -3.44 -2.04 6.17
C ASP A 152 -4.60 -3.06 6.19
N VAL A 153 -4.72 -3.85 5.14
CA VAL A 153 -5.80 -4.86 4.99
C VAL A 153 -5.56 -6.10 5.86
N GLN A 154 -4.40 -6.22 6.48
CA GLN A 154 -3.97 -7.33 7.32
C GLN A 154 -4.96 -7.66 8.44
N ASP A 155 -5.16 -8.95 8.68
CA ASP A 155 -5.99 -9.46 9.78
C ASP A 155 -5.36 -10.71 10.42
N THR A 156 -5.96 -11.16 11.51
CA THR A 156 -5.64 -12.47 12.11
C THR A 156 -6.17 -13.60 11.23
N LEU A 157 -5.64 -14.80 11.42
CA LEU A 157 -6.18 -16.00 10.75
C LEU A 157 -7.68 -16.15 11.08
N ARG A 158 -8.50 -16.35 10.03
CA ARG A 158 -9.96 -16.41 10.11
C ARG A 158 -10.57 -15.11 10.63
N GLY A 159 -9.97 -13.98 10.27
CA GLY A 159 -10.45 -12.66 10.63
C GLY A 159 -11.68 -12.21 9.83
N LYS A 160 -12.00 -10.92 9.95
CA LYS A 160 -13.18 -10.31 9.32
C LYS A 160 -12.88 -9.66 7.97
N THR A 161 -11.64 -9.67 7.53
CA THR A 161 -11.21 -8.94 6.32
C THR A 161 -11.83 -9.53 5.07
N ARG A 162 -12.05 -10.85 5.00
CA ARG A 162 -12.71 -11.47 3.85
C ARG A 162 -14.10 -10.88 3.59
N GLY A 163 -14.98 -10.83 4.61
CA GLY A 163 -16.31 -10.23 4.45
C GLY A 163 -16.28 -8.74 4.13
N PHE A 164 -15.30 -8.01 4.69
CA PHE A 164 -15.10 -6.60 4.35
C PHE A 164 -14.72 -6.43 2.87
N MET A 165 -13.76 -7.19 2.36
CA MET A 165 -13.33 -7.11 0.97
C MET A 165 -14.42 -7.57 -0.02
N GLU A 166 -15.24 -8.54 0.37
CA GLU A 166 -16.39 -8.98 -0.43
C GLU A 166 -17.41 -7.84 -0.59
N ASN A 167 -17.74 -7.12 0.48
CA ASN A 167 -18.61 -5.95 0.42
C ASN A 167 -18.02 -4.86 -0.50
N VAL A 168 -16.74 -4.55 -0.35
CA VAL A 168 -16.05 -3.55 -1.19
C VAL A 168 -16.12 -3.93 -2.67
N ARG A 169 -15.87 -5.20 -3.00
CA ARG A 169 -15.97 -5.71 -4.38
C ARG A 169 -17.40 -5.60 -4.94
N HIS A 170 -18.41 -5.96 -4.15
CA HIS A 170 -19.80 -5.86 -4.57
C HIS A 170 -20.24 -4.43 -4.83
N ARG A 171 -19.72 -3.48 -4.06
CA ARG A 171 -20.05 -2.07 -4.24
C ARG A 171 -19.38 -1.44 -5.47
N TYR A 172 -18.14 -1.84 -5.78
CA TYR A 172 -17.35 -1.27 -6.87
C TYR A 172 -16.86 -2.35 -7.86
N PRO A 173 -17.77 -3.10 -8.49
CA PRO A 173 -17.40 -4.14 -9.45
C PRO A 173 -16.76 -3.56 -10.71
N GLN A 174 -17.03 -2.29 -11.02
CA GLN A 174 -16.51 -1.57 -12.18
C GLN A 174 -15.11 -0.96 -11.95
N ALA A 175 -14.59 -0.94 -10.72
CA ALA A 175 -13.24 -0.42 -10.47
C ALA A 175 -12.22 -1.11 -11.38
N ASP A 176 -11.32 -0.33 -11.99
CA ASP A 176 -10.34 -0.83 -12.94
C ASP A 176 -9.25 -1.66 -12.25
N PHE A 177 -8.84 -1.24 -11.05
CA PHE A 177 -7.81 -1.91 -10.25
C PHE A 177 -7.96 -1.61 -8.75
N TYR A 178 -7.15 -2.28 -7.93
CA TYR A 178 -7.12 -2.08 -6.48
C TYR A 178 -5.72 -1.72 -6.01
N MET A 179 -5.62 -0.76 -5.09
CA MET A 179 -4.38 -0.30 -4.48
C MET A 179 -4.34 -0.60 -2.98
N PHE A 180 -3.24 -1.17 -2.50
CA PHE A 180 -3.05 -1.49 -1.09
C PHE A 180 -1.76 -0.87 -0.55
N ALA A 181 -1.87 -0.04 0.48
CA ALA A 181 -0.73 0.68 1.06
C ALA A 181 0.07 -0.15 2.08
N GLY A 182 0.42 -1.37 1.72
CA GLY A 182 1.24 -2.26 2.56
C GLY A 182 0.49 -2.91 3.72
N ASP A 183 1.24 -3.68 4.52
CA ASP A 183 0.68 -4.54 5.56
C ASP A 183 -0.49 -5.37 5.00
N PHE A 184 -0.22 -6.00 3.85
CA PHE A 184 -1.17 -6.84 3.13
C PHE A 184 -1.40 -8.16 3.85
N ALA A 185 -0.33 -8.75 4.40
CA ALA A 185 -0.38 -9.93 5.26
C ALA A 185 0.01 -9.56 6.70
N GLU A 186 -0.64 -10.11 7.73
CA GLU A 186 -0.31 -9.83 9.14
C GLU A 186 1.14 -10.21 9.49
N ARG A 187 1.74 -11.18 8.79
CA ARG A 187 3.13 -11.62 8.95
C ARG A 187 3.65 -12.25 7.67
N PRO A 188 4.96 -12.24 7.43
CA PRO A 188 5.57 -12.86 6.26
C PRO A 188 5.63 -14.40 6.42
N MET A 189 4.47 -15.05 6.55
CA MET A 189 4.30 -16.49 6.72
C MET A 189 3.28 -17.04 5.73
N ASN A 190 3.43 -18.28 5.28
CA ASN A 190 2.53 -18.89 4.33
C ASN A 190 1.06 -18.89 4.76
N CYS A 191 0.77 -19.16 6.04
CA CYS A 191 -0.61 -19.15 6.54
C CYS A 191 -1.25 -17.75 6.49
N TYR A 192 -0.49 -16.67 6.69
CA TYR A 192 -1.00 -15.31 6.59
C TYR A 192 -1.07 -14.83 5.13
N TRP A 193 -0.19 -15.31 4.28
CA TRP A 193 -0.32 -15.09 2.83
C TRP A 193 -1.57 -15.78 2.27
N ASP A 194 -1.91 -16.95 2.81
CA ASP A 194 -3.12 -17.67 2.44
C ASP A 194 -4.38 -16.92 2.90
N GLU A 195 -4.40 -16.45 4.15
CA GLU A 195 -5.49 -15.63 4.68
C GLU A 195 -5.67 -14.33 3.88
N ALA A 196 -4.58 -13.64 3.57
CA ALA A 196 -4.61 -12.42 2.77
C ALA A 196 -5.15 -12.69 1.36
N TYR A 197 -4.71 -13.78 0.70
CA TYR A 197 -5.23 -14.17 -0.60
C TYR A 197 -6.73 -14.49 -0.54
N GLN A 198 -7.16 -15.33 0.40
CA GLN A 198 -8.58 -15.68 0.56
C GLN A 198 -9.47 -14.45 0.80
N SER A 199 -8.91 -13.38 1.33
CA SER A 199 -9.64 -12.12 1.51
C SER A 199 -9.87 -11.35 0.20
N VAL A 200 -9.04 -11.59 -0.83
CA VAL A 200 -9.07 -10.85 -2.10
C VAL A 200 -9.14 -11.76 -3.34
N ASP A 201 -9.34 -13.06 -3.19
CA ASP A 201 -9.24 -14.06 -4.25
C ASP A 201 -10.03 -13.70 -5.52
N SER A 202 -11.29 -13.30 -5.36
CA SER A 202 -12.18 -12.91 -6.44
C SER A 202 -11.79 -11.57 -7.10
N ILE A 203 -11.08 -10.70 -6.37
CA ILE A 203 -10.49 -9.48 -6.91
C ILE A 203 -9.16 -9.80 -7.58
N ALA A 204 -8.29 -10.52 -6.88
CA ALA A 204 -6.93 -10.80 -7.30
C ALA A 204 -6.82 -11.57 -8.63
N THR A 205 -7.85 -12.33 -8.97
CA THR A 205 -7.89 -13.10 -10.24
C THR A 205 -8.56 -12.36 -11.39
N THR A 206 -9.24 -11.22 -11.12
CA THR A 206 -10.06 -10.50 -12.12
C THR A 206 -9.63 -9.06 -12.34
N LYS A 207 -8.98 -8.45 -11.35
CA LYS A 207 -8.54 -7.05 -11.38
C LYS A 207 -7.06 -6.95 -11.02
N PRO A 208 -6.27 -6.12 -11.70
CA PRO A 208 -4.87 -5.95 -11.34
C PRO A 208 -4.74 -5.30 -9.97
N LEU A 209 -3.82 -5.83 -9.16
CA LEU A 209 -3.47 -5.28 -7.85
C LEU A 209 -2.20 -4.45 -7.94
N PHE A 210 -2.18 -3.37 -7.18
CA PHE A 210 -1.06 -2.46 -7.04
C PHE A 210 -0.75 -2.28 -5.54
N VAL A 211 0.33 -2.88 -5.06
CA VAL A 211 0.61 -3.01 -3.62
C VAL A 211 1.99 -2.44 -3.29
N SER A 212 2.06 -1.53 -2.32
CA SER A 212 3.35 -1.11 -1.73
C SER A 212 3.73 -2.03 -0.57
N PRO A 213 5.02 -2.25 -0.28
CA PRO A 213 5.40 -3.02 0.91
C PRO A 213 5.03 -2.31 2.20
N GLY A 214 4.50 -3.04 3.18
CA GLY A 214 4.31 -2.60 4.57
C GLY A 214 5.39 -3.15 5.51
N ASN A 215 5.36 -2.78 6.77
CA ASN A 215 6.35 -3.26 7.72
C ASN A 215 6.12 -4.73 8.14
N HIS A 216 4.94 -5.26 7.93
CA HIS A 216 4.60 -6.66 8.18
C HIS A 216 5.12 -7.60 7.08
N GLU A 217 5.49 -7.09 5.90
CA GLU A 217 6.18 -7.84 4.86
C GLU A 217 7.69 -7.93 5.07
N TYR A 218 8.24 -7.31 6.12
CA TYR A 218 9.67 -7.28 6.40
C TYR A 218 10.09 -8.25 7.49
N VAL A 219 11.17 -8.98 7.21
CA VAL A 219 11.91 -9.77 8.21
C VAL A 219 12.81 -8.82 8.99
N LYS A 220 12.74 -8.89 10.30
CA LYS A 220 13.52 -8.05 11.22
C LYS A 220 14.96 -8.53 11.34
N GLY A 221 15.89 -7.62 11.56
CA GLY A 221 17.32 -7.89 11.72
C GLY A 221 18.12 -6.60 11.82
N LEU A 222 19.45 -6.69 11.75
CA LEU A 222 20.35 -5.50 11.67
C LEU A 222 20.00 -4.65 10.45
N VAL A 223 19.67 -5.29 9.35
CA VAL A 223 19.10 -4.67 8.16
C VAL A 223 17.76 -5.33 7.92
N ARG A 224 16.72 -4.54 7.73
CA ARG A 224 15.39 -5.05 7.40
C ARG A 224 15.38 -5.56 5.96
N VAL A 225 14.85 -6.74 5.76
CA VAL A 225 14.80 -7.38 4.44
C VAL A 225 13.33 -7.64 4.08
N LEU A 226 12.93 -7.14 2.91
CA LEU A 226 11.62 -7.48 2.34
C LEU A 226 11.56 -8.98 2.11
N GLU A 227 10.51 -9.62 2.62
CA GLU A 227 10.33 -11.05 2.48
C GLU A 227 10.14 -11.42 0.99
N LYS A 228 10.83 -12.45 0.55
CA LYS A 228 10.95 -12.79 -0.88
C LYS A 228 9.61 -13.08 -1.56
N ARG A 229 8.64 -13.65 -0.83
CA ARG A 229 7.31 -13.92 -1.37
C ARG A 229 6.63 -12.68 -1.91
N PHE A 230 6.80 -11.53 -1.24
CA PHE A 230 6.19 -10.27 -1.67
C PHE A 230 6.54 -9.92 -3.13
N ALA A 231 7.83 -9.92 -3.47
CA ALA A 231 8.26 -9.58 -4.82
C ALA A 231 7.84 -10.62 -5.87
N TYR A 232 7.68 -11.89 -5.49
CA TYR A 232 7.20 -12.91 -6.42
C TYR A 232 5.68 -12.89 -6.60
N VAL A 233 4.93 -12.54 -5.57
CA VAL A 233 3.48 -12.33 -5.67
C VAL A 233 3.19 -11.10 -6.52
N PHE A 234 3.86 -9.98 -6.24
CA PHE A 234 3.73 -8.74 -7.00
C PHE A 234 4.88 -8.66 -8.02
N SER A 235 4.82 -9.51 -9.03
CA SER A 235 5.93 -9.80 -9.95
C SER A 235 6.36 -8.61 -10.82
N TYR A 236 5.55 -7.55 -10.93
CA TYR A 236 5.98 -6.29 -11.54
C TYR A 236 7.20 -5.68 -10.85
N LEU A 237 7.42 -5.96 -9.56
CA LEU A 237 8.62 -5.54 -8.83
C LEU A 237 9.89 -6.23 -9.32
N LEU A 238 9.81 -7.47 -9.83
CA LEU A 238 10.97 -8.21 -10.35
C LEU A 238 11.53 -7.57 -11.61
N GLU A 239 10.69 -6.87 -12.35
CA GLU A 239 11.05 -6.16 -13.59
C GLU A 239 11.37 -4.69 -13.34
N SER A 240 11.22 -4.20 -12.10
CA SER A 240 11.53 -2.83 -11.75
C SER A 240 12.97 -2.48 -12.10
N ARG A 241 13.15 -1.35 -12.78
CA ARG A 241 14.49 -0.79 -13.08
C ARG A 241 15.21 -0.29 -11.84
N TYR A 242 14.55 -0.29 -10.69
CA TYR A 242 15.16 0.06 -9.42
C TYR A 242 15.90 -1.14 -8.81
N LYS A 243 17.15 -0.93 -8.43
CA LYS A 243 18.11 -1.96 -7.99
C LYS A 243 17.61 -2.93 -6.90
N ASN A 244 16.64 -2.53 -6.08
CA ASN A 244 16.14 -3.29 -4.93
C ASN A 244 14.74 -3.89 -5.14
N ASN A 245 14.16 -3.76 -6.34
CA ASN A 245 12.89 -4.38 -6.73
C ASN A 245 11.73 -4.15 -5.72
N ASN A 246 11.62 -2.96 -5.15
CA ASN A 246 10.59 -2.63 -4.16
C ASN A 246 9.87 -1.31 -4.39
N VAL A 247 10.13 -0.68 -5.52
CA VAL A 247 9.42 0.50 -6.03
C VAL A 247 9.00 0.28 -7.46
N TYR A 248 7.91 0.91 -7.86
CA TYR A 248 7.36 0.73 -9.19
C TYR A 248 6.55 1.94 -9.62
N SER A 249 6.49 2.21 -10.91
CA SER A 249 5.60 3.21 -11.50
C SER A 249 5.03 2.72 -12.80
N ILE A 250 3.79 3.14 -13.07
CA ILE A 250 3.10 2.90 -14.33
C ILE A 250 2.34 4.16 -14.73
N ASP A 251 2.29 4.41 -16.02
CA ASP A 251 1.31 5.33 -16.60
C ASP A 251 0.05 4.54 -16.91
N TYR A 252 -1.07 5.00 -16.38
CA TYR A 252 -2.40 4.42 -16.60
C TYR A 252 -3.37 5.55 -16.95
N ASN A 253 -3.95 5.46 -18.14
CA ASN A 253 -4.78 6.54 -18.66
C ASN A 253 -4.04 7.90 -18.57
N ASP A 254 -4.61 8.91 -17.95
CA ASP A 254 -3.99 10.23 -17.77
C ASP A 254 -3.30 10.41 -16.40
N ALA A 255 -2.92 9.29 -15.75
CA ALA A 255 -2.23 9.30 -14.46
C ALA A 255 -0.89 8.57 -14.50
N THR A 256 0.11 9.12 -13.80
CA THR A 256 1.30 8.37 -13.36
C THR A 256 1.07 7.89 -11.93
N ILE A 257 1.07 6.59 -11.72
CA ILE A 257 0.85 5.92 -10.43
C ILE A 257 2.19 5.34 -9.96
N ILE A 258 2.59 5.66 -8.74
CA ILE A 258 3.90 5.33 -8.18
C ILE A 258 3.73 4.62 -6.84
N THR A 259 4.46 3.52 -6.61
CA THR A 259 4.62 2.94 -5.27
C THR A 259 6.04 3.14 -4.75
N LEU A 260 6.16 3.48 -3.47
CA LEU A 260 7.42 3.63 -2.76
C LEU A 260 7.49 2.65 -1.59
N ASP A 261 8.70 2.26 -1.22
CA ASP A 261 8.96 1.45 -0.05
C ASP A 261 9.50 2.30 1.10
N SER A 262 8.62 2.73 1.96
CA SER A 262 8.94 3.54 3.14
C SER A 262 9.47 2.73 4.34
N ASN A 263 9.61 1.40 4.22
CA ASN A 263 10.03 0.52 5.32
C ASN A 263 11.54 0.30 5.37
N ARG A 264 12.23 0.74 4.33
CA ARG A 264 13.69 0.63 4.25
C ARG A 264 14.37 1.53 5.28
N ASP A 265 15.54 1.08 5.73
CA ASP A 265 16.41 1.92 6.56
C ASP A 265 16.75 3.23 5.84
N PRO A 266 16.93 4.35 6.56
CA PRO A 266 17.01 5.69 5.97
C PRO A 266 18.02 5.85 4.83
N TRP A 267 19.18 5.17 4.91
CA TRP A 267 20.21 5.22 3.85
C TRP A 267 19.78 4.61 2.51
N PHE A 268 18.79 3.71 2.49
CA PHE A 268 18.21 3.19 1.26
C PHE A 268 17.16 4.13 0.66
N LEU A 269 16.62 5.07 1.43
CA LEU A 269 15.62 6.01 0.92
C LEU A 269 16.24 7.05 -0.04
N PHE A 270 17.54 7.32 0.05
CA PHE A 270 18.21 8.25 -0.87
C PHE A 270 18.12 7.81 -2.32
N SER A 271 18.39 6.54 -2.60
CA SER A 271 18.30 6.03 -3.97
C SER A 271 16.84 5.97 -4.49
N GLN A 272 15.87 5.75 -3.59
CA GLN A 272 14.45 5.88 -3.95
C GLN A 272 14.08 7.33 -4.26
N ARG A 273 14.62 8.29 -3.49
CA ARG A 273 14.43 9.73 -3.75
C ARG A 273 14.91 10.10 -5.16
N GLU A 274 16.13 9.69 -5.53
CA GLU A 274 16.68 9.96 -6.87
C GLU A 274 15.83 9.32 -7.99
N TRP A 275 15.38 8.10 -7.78
CA TRP A 275 14.50 7.41 -8.72
C TRP A 275 13.14 8.10 -8.83
N LEU A 276 12.55 8.49 -7.71
CA LEU A 276 11.27 9.20 -7.65
C LEU A 276 11.34 10.54 -8.39
N GLU A 277 12.39 11.32 -8.13
CA GLU A 277 12.62 12.60 -8.79
C GLU A 277 12.68 12.45 -10.30
N LYS A 278 13.46 11.47 -10.79
CA LYS A 278 13.55 11.16 -12.23
C LYS A 278 12.18 10.76 -12.81
N THR A 279 11.43 9.92 -12.08
CA THR A 279 10.12 9.44 -12.50
C THR A 279 9.11 10.58 -12.57
N LEU A 280 9.02 11.41 -11.52
CA LEU A 280 8.11 12.55 -11.48
C LEU A 280 8.43 13.60 -12.54
N LYS A 281 9.73 13.88 -12.76
CA LYS A 281 10.21 14.82 -13.80
C LYS A 281 9.91 14.31 -15.21
N ALA A 282 9.99 13.01 -15.44
CA ALA A 282 9.71 12.41 -16.74
C ALA A 282 8.21 12.34 -17.06
N SER A 283 7.35 12.29 -16.04
CA SER A 283 5.90 12.18 -16.21
C SER A 283 5.31 13.36 -16.96
N LYS A 284 4.52 13.07 -17.99
CA LYS A 284 3.72 14.02 -18.77
C LYS A 284 2.23 13.93 -18.49
N LYS A 285 1.85 13.00 -17.61
CA LYS A 285 0.45 12.76 -17.27
C LYS A 285 -0.10 13.89 -16.40
N LYS A 286 -1.38 14.16 -16.54
CA LYS A 286 -2.11 15.19 -15.80
C LYS A 286 -2.12 14.91 -14.30
N TRP A 287 -2.35 13.64 -13.92
CA TRP A 287 -2.47 13.21 -12.55
C TRP A 287 -1.21 12.48 -12.08
N LYS A 288 -0.79 12.78 -10.87
CA LYS A 288 0.32 12.09 -10.20
C LYS A 288 -0.14 11.55 -8.85
N ILE A 289 -0.18 10.23 -8.74
CA ILE A 289 -0.67 9.52 -7.55
C ILE A 289 0.49 8.72 -6.97
N VAL A 290 0.80 8.93 -5.71
CA VAL A 290 1.89 8.21 -5.01
C VAL A 290 1.32 7.40 -3.86
N MET A 291 1.74 6.15 -3.73
CA MET A 291 1.39 5.28 -2.61
C MET A 291 2.63 4.83 -1.85
N LEU A 292 2.59 4.89 -0.53
CA LEU A 292 3.61 4.37 0.37
C LEU A 292 2.97 3.98 1.71
N HIS A 293 3.61 3.06 2.44
CA HIS A 293 3.00 2.55 3.68
C HIS A 293 3.04 3.57 4.84
N HIS A 294 4.22 4.08 5.20
CA HIS A 294 4.33 5.03 6.33
C HIS A 294 3.87 6.43 5.95
N PRO A 295 3.01 7.07 6.76
CA PRO A 295 2.60 8.45 6.50
C PRO A 295 3.77 9.43 6.50
N VAL A 296 3.76 10.35 5.53
CA VAL A 296 4.70 11.49 5.47
C VAL A 296 4.53 12.37 6.71
N TYR A 297 3.30 12.57 7.11
CA TYR A 297 2.93 13.27 8.35
C TYR A 297 2.26 12.26 9.28
N SER A 298 2.92 11.95 10.40
CA SER A 298 2.39 10.98 11.36
C SER A 298 1.18 11.53 12.11
N ILE A 299 0.17 10.69 12.29
CA ILE A 299 -0.97 10.95 13.16
C ILE A 299 -0.80 10.35 14.57
N LYS A 300 0.25 9.55 14.80
CA LYS A 300 0.60 8.99 16.13
C LYS A 300 1.49 9.90 16.97
N GLY A 301 2.24 10.81 16.35
CA GLY A 301 3.15 11.72 17.05
C GLY A 301 4.04 12.55 16.12
N LYS A 302 4.44 13.73 16.56
CA LYS A 302 5.13 14.75 15.73
C LYS A 302 6.51 14.32 15.19
N THR A 303 7.18 13.37 15.82
CA THR A 303 8.54 12.95 15.47
C THR A 303 8.63 11.63 14.72
N ASN A 304 7.49 10.96 14.50
CA ASN A 304 7.46 9.73 13.73
C ASN A 304 7.64 10.03 12.24
N ASN A 305 8.23 9.09 11.52
CA ASN A 305 8.37 9.10 10.06
C ASN A 305 9.14 10.30 9.47
N LEU A 306 9.96 11.00 10.26
CA LEU A 306 10.73 12.17 9.80
C LEU A 306 11.60 11.87 8.58
N ALA A 307 12.22 10.68 8.53
CA ALA A 307 13.05 10.28 7.38
C ALA A 307 12.22 10.21 6.09
N VAL A 308 11.03 9.62 6.14
CA VAL A 308 10.10 9.54 5.00
C VAL A 308 9.71 10.94 4.53
N ARG A 309 9.37 11.81 5.47
CA ARG A 309 9.01 13.19 5.17
C ARG A 309 10.16 13.96 4.52
N TRP A 310 11.38 13.90 5.08
CA TRP A 310 12.54 14.60 4.53
C TRP A 310 12.93 14.11 3.15
N MET A 311 12.72 12.80 2.88
CA MET A 311 13.07 12.23 1.58
C MET A 311 12.06 12.58 0.48
N PHE A 312 10.77 12.60 0.78
CA PHE A 312 9.77 12.58 -0.28
C PHE A 312 8.88 13.83 -0.34
N ASP A 313 8.54 14.47 0.79
CA ASP A 313 7.57 15.56 0.85
C ASP A 313 7.91 16.74 -0.09
N GLY A 314 9.19 17.14 -0.11
CA GLY A 314 9.66 18.21 -0.99
C GLY A 314 9.46 17.90 -2.47
N LEU A 315 9.73 16.65 -2.88
CA LEU A 315 9.52 16.22 -4.26
C LEU A 315 8.03 16.17 -4.63
N PHE A 316 7.17 15.74 -3.70
CA PHE A 316 5.74 15.70 -3.96
C PHE A 316 5.18 17.09 -4.27
N ARG A 317 5.62 18.09 -3.52
CA ARG A 317 5.22 19.49 -3.74
C ARG A 317 5.83 20.07 -5.01
N GLU A 318 7.13 19.89 -5.21
CA GLU A 318 7.89 20.44 -6.33
C GLU A 318 7.37 19.94 -7.69
N TYR A 319 7.05 18.64 -7.77
CA TYR A 319 6.60 18.02 -9.01
C TYR A 319 5.09 17.87 -9.15
N GLY A 320 4.32 18.52 -8.25
CA GLY A 320 2.87 18.58 -8.35
C GLY A 320 2.20 17.21 -8.22
N VAL A 321 2.57 16.43 -7.19
CA VAL A 321 1.82 15.21 -6.82
C VAL A 321 0.44 15.62 -6.32
N ASP A 322 -0.61 14.99 -6.82
CA ASP A 322 -1.98 15.32 -6.48
C ASP A 322 -2.48 14.59 -5.23
N LEU A 323 -2.25 13.27 -5.20
CA LEU A 323 -2.76 12.40 -4.15
C LEU A 323 -1.65 11.49 -3.60
N VAL A 324 -1.51 11.43 -2.27
CA VAL A 324 -0.57 10.57 -1.56
C VAL A 324 -1.34 9.62 -0.67
N LEU A 325 -1.34 8.34 -1.02
CA LEU A 325 -2.07 7.25 -0.35
C LEU A 325 -1.18 6.53 0.64
N GLN A 326 -1.62 6.39 1.90
CA GLN A 326 -0.80 5.93 3.02
C GLN A 326 -1.59 5.03 3.98
N GLY A 327 -0.87 4.19 4.75
CA GLY A 327 -1.42 3.29 5.75
C GLY A 327 -0.74 3.40 7.11
N HIS A 328 -0.39 2.24 7.74
CA HIS A 328 0.44 2.09 8.94
C HIS A 328 -0.16 2.55 10.27
N GLU A 329 -0.91 3.62 10.29
CA GLU A 329 -1.26 4.26 11.56
C GLU A 329 -2.69 3.95 12.03
N HIS A 330 -3.37 3.01 11.37
CA HIS A 330 -4.65 2.39 11.75
C HIS A 330 -5.70 3.38 12.29
N ASN A 331 -5.83 4.51 11.63
CA ASN A 331 -6.90 5.48 11.74
C ASN A 331 -7.07 6.17 10.38
N TYR A 332 -8.18 6.82 10.18
CA TYR A 332 -8.38 7.67 9.02
C TYR A 332 -7.85 9.08 9.29
N ALA A 333 -7.15 9.66 8.33
CA ALA A 333 -6.79 11.05 8.38
C ALA A 333 -6.59 11.64 6.98
N ARG A 334 -7.11 12.83 6.75
CA ARG A 334 -6.91 13.60 5.53
C ARG A 334 -6.21 14.91 5.86
N MET A 335 -5.21 15.27 5.05
CA MET A 335 -4.50 16.53 5.13
C MET A 335 -4.31 17.11 3.73
N THR A 336 -4.57 18.39 3.56
CA THR A 336 -4.19 19.17 2.38
C THR A 336 -3.12 20.19 2.74
N ASN A 337 -2.30 20.57 1.77
CA ASN A 337 -1.49 21.77 1.95
C ASN A 337 -2.38 23.02 1.95
N LYS A 338 -1.82 24.12 2.39
CA LYS A 338 -2.46 25.43 2.33
C LYS A 338 -1.51 26.38 1.62
N ASN A 339 -2.05 27.25 0.77
CA ASN A 339 -1.33 28.40 0.21
C ASN A 339 -1.27 29.55 1.25
N ASP A 340 -0.65 30.64 0.88
CA ASP A 340 -0.49 31.80 1.77
C ASP A 340 -1.84 32.46 2.14
N GLU A 341 -2.88 32.27 1.32
CA GLU A 341 -4.24 32.73 1.56
C GLU A 341 -5.05 31.75 2.42
N GLY A 342 -4.48 30.61 2.78
CA GLY A 342 -5.11 29.55 3.58
C GLY A 342 -6.01 28.60 2.80
N GLU A 343 -6.03 28.69 1.48
CA GLU A 343 -6.80 27.79 0.61
C GLU A 343 -6.12 26.42 0.47
N MET A 344 -6.94 25.37 0.36
CA MET A 344 -6.46 23.99 0.22
C MET A 344 -5.75 23.80 -1.13
N THR A 345 -4.56 23.20 -1.09
CA THR A 345 -3.74 22.86 -2.25
C THR A 345 -3.23 21.43 -2.18
N THR A 346 -2.77 20.89 -3.32
CA THR A 346 -2.11 19.58 -3.41
C THR A 346 -0.67 19.63 -2.86
N PRO A 347 -0.09 18.50 -2.43
CA PRO A 347 -0.70 17.17 -2.39
C PRO A 347 -1.81 17.04 -1.33
N LEU A 348 -2.83 16.23 -1.66
CA LEU A 348 -3.75 15.68 -0.67
C LEU A 348 -3.12 14.41 -0.10
N TYR A 349 -2.89 14.38 1.21
CA TYR A 349 -2.37 13.23 1.94
C TYR A 349 -3.51 12.49 2.62
N LEU A 350 -3.61 11.21 2.35
CA LEU A 350 -4.62 10.34 2.93
C LEU A 350 -3.95 9.20 3.71
N VAL A 351 -4.32 9.04 4.97
CA VAL A 351 -4.00 7.87 5.79
C VAL A 351 -5.29 7.07 5.97
N SER A 352 -5.25 5.79 5.67
CA SER A 352 -6.41 4.91 5.80
C SER A 352 -6.01 3.50 6.25
N HIS A 353 -6.98 2.71 6.72
CA HIS A 353 -6.77 1.33 7.09
C HIS A 353 -8.07 0.51 7.08
N ALA A 354 -7.93 -0.79 6.83
CA ALA A 354 -9.00 -1.77 6.97
C ALA A 354 -8.73 -2.82 8.07
N SER A 355 -7.61 -2.69 8.79
CA SER A 355 -7.30 -3.58 9.92
C SER A 355 -8.32 -3.42 11.04
N PRO A 356 -8.67 -4.51 11.77
CA PRO A 356 -9.56 -4.44 12.94
C PRO A 356 -8.93 -3.73 14.16
N LYS A 357 -7.68 -3.29 14.04
CA LYS A 357 -6.93 -2.61 15.10
C LYS A 357 -6.99 -1.11 14.90
N SER A 358 -7.33 -0.33 15.90
CA SER A 358 -7.17 1.13 15.90
C SER A 358 -6.08 1.55 16.88
N TYR A 359 -5.32 2.58 16.54
CA TYR A 359 -4.20 3.07 17.34
C TYR A 359 -4.49 4.43 17.97
N ARG A 360 -3.56 4.87 18.84
CA ARG A 360 -3.59 6.21 19.41
C ARG A 360 -3.53 7.26 18.30
N LEU A 361 -4.40 8.25 18.36
CA LEU A 361 -4.38 9.44 17.53
C LEU A 361 -3.75 10.61 18.29
N SER A 362 -2.84 11.32 17.64
CA SER A 362 -2.31 12.61 18.09
C SER A 362 -2.92 13.68 17.20
N PHE A 363 -3.96 14.34 17.68
CA PHE A 363 -4.62 15.40 16.95
C PHE A 363 -3.63 16.50 16.58
N ASN A 364 -3.44 16.75 15.29
CA ASN A 364 -2.49 17.71 14.75
C ASN A 364 -3.24 18.68 13.84
N ASP A 365 -3.09 19.96 14.09
CA ASP A 365 -3.82 21.05 13.41
C ASP A 365 -3.54 21.16 11.91
N LYS A 366 -2.52 20.43 11.40
CA LYS A 366 -2.25 20.31 9.97
C LYS A 366 -3.28 19.49 9.22
N TYR A 367 -3.98 18.59 9.92
CA TYR A 367 -4.98 17.73 9.33
C TYR A 367 -6.32 18.43 9.17
N ASP A 368 -7.03 18.07 8.13
CA ASP A 368 -8.37 18.61 7.85
C ASP A 368 -9.44 17.74 8.50
N ARG A 369 -9.23 16.40 8.58
CA ARG A 369 -10.21 15.44 9.06
C ARG A 369 -9.55 14.21 9.68
N PHE A 370 -10.19 13.65 10.72
CA PHE A 370 -9.82 12.39 11.35
C PHE A 370 -11.00 11.43 11.48
N GLY A 371 -10.69 10.11 11.55
CA GLY A 371 -11.65 9.06 11.88
C GLY A 371 -10.95 7.93 12.64
N THR A 372 -11.59 7.42 13.69
CA THR A 372 -11.04 6.38 14.57
C THR A 372 -11.98 5.20 14.72
N ASN A 373 -11.44 4.05 15.11
CA ASN A 373 -12.15 2.84 15.55
C ASN A 373 -13.09 2.19 14.53
N HIS A 374 -12.96 2.53 13.25
CA HIS A 374 -13.66 1.97 12.11
C HIS A 374 -12.67 1.49 11.05
N ARG A 375 -13.11 0.64 10.15
CA ARG A 375 -12.42 0.27 8.92
C ARG A 375 -12.85 1.21 7.81
N PHE A 376 -11.89 1.61 6.97
CA PHE A 376 -12.13 2.54 5.88
C PHE A 376 -11.64 1.96 4.57
N TYR A 377 -12.34 2.27 3.51
CA TYR A 377 -11.86 2.10 2.14
C TYR A 377 -12.22 3.34 1.32
N GLN A 378 -11.51 3.56 0.24
CA GLN A 378 -11.73 4.72 -0.59
C GLN A 378 -11.99 4.30 -2.03
N HIS A 379 -12.96 4.94 -2.66
CA HIS A 379 -13.16 4.93 -4.09
C HIS A 379 -12.61 6.22 -4.67
N ILE A 380 -11.69 6.10 -5.60
CA ILE A 380 -11.10 7.22 -6.32
C ILE A 380 -11.59 7.14 -7.77
N ASP A 381 -12.23 8.21 -8.20
CA ASP A 381 -12.76 8.37 -9.55
C ASP A 381 -12.01 9.54 -10.22
N VAL A 382 -11.48 9.29 -11.40
CA VAL A 382 -10.78 10.30 -12.21
C VAL A 382 -11.52 10.47 -13.51
N THR A 383 -12.06 11.65 -13.72
CA THR A 383 -12.78 12.00 -14.96
C THR A 383 -12.29 13.35 -15.49
N GLY A 384 -11.58 13.35 -16.60
CA GLY A 384 -11.04 14.54 -17.24
C GLY A 384 -10.19 15.38 -16.28
N ASP A 385 -10.69 16.55 -15.90
CA ASP A 385 -10.03 17.53 -15.04
C ASP A 385 -10.34 17.34 -13.54
N THR A 386 -11.06 16.28 -13.17
CA THR A 386 -11.52 16.06 -11.79
C THR A 386 -11.05 14.70 -11.27
N LEU A 387 -10.40 14.72 -10.12
CA LEU A 387 -10.17 13.54 -9.28
C LEU A 387 -11.06 13.66 -8.05
N ARG A 388 -11.93 12.70 -7.83
CA ARG A 388 -12.78 12.61 -6.64
C ARG A 388 -12.35 11.45 -5.76
N MET A 389 -12.10 11.71 -4.50
CA MET A 389 -11.85 10.72 -3.46
C MET A 389 -13.04 10.68 -2.50
N GLN A 390 -13.66 9.51 -2.39
CA GLN A 390 -14.72 9.24 -1.42
C GLN A 390 -14.28 8.14 -0.48
N ALA A 391 -14.34 8.39 0.83
CA ALA A 391 -14.05 7.41 1.86
C ALA A 391 -15.35 6.86 2.45
N TYR A 392 -15.37 5.55 2.68
CA TYR A 392 -16.50 4.83 3.23
C TYR A 392 -16.09 4.01 4.45
N LEU A 393 -17.04 3.82 5.36
CA LEU A 393 -16.91 2.88 6.47
C LEU A 393 -17.18 1.43 6.00
N GLU A 394 -16.91 0.47 6.88
CA GLU A 394 -17.21 -0.95 6.64
C GLU A 394 -18.68 -1.28 6.38
N ASN A 395 -19.61 -0.40 6.73
CA ASN A 395 -21.04 -0.50 6.49
C ASN A 395 -21.51 0.30 5.26
N ASP A 396 -20.58 0.73 4.41
CA ASP A 396 -20.80 1.52 3.21
C ASP A 396 -21.33 2.95 3.41
N SER A 397 -21.35 3.43 4.65
CA SER A 397 -21.69 4.84 4.92
C SER A 397 -20.58 5.75 4.42
N LEU A 398 -20.95 6.81 3.68
CA LEU A 398 -20.00 7.83 3.22
C LEU A 398 -19.44 8.57 4.42
N TYR A 399 -18.10 8.63 4.48
CA TYR A 399 -17.39 9.27 5.58
C TYR A 399 -16.66 10.55 5.16
N ASP A 400 -16.08 10.57 3.98
CA ASP A 400 -15.37 11.74 3.45
C ASP A 400 -15.57 11.85 1.93
N ASP A 401 -15.55 13.07 1.39
CA ASP A 401 -15.71 13.34 -0.04
C ASP A 401 -14.94 14.60 -0.42
N VAL A 402 -13.92 14.45 -1.24
CA VAL A 402 -13.08 15.56 -1.69
C VAL A 402 -12.84 15.47 -3.19
N ARG A 403 -12.85 16.61 -3.85
CA ARG A 403 -12.49 16.74 -5.26
C ARG A 403 -11.25 17.58 -5.43
N ILE A 404 -10.36 17.15 -6.30
CA ILE A 404 -9.26 17.93 -6.84
C ILE A 404 -9.64 18.27 -8.28
N VAL A 405 -9.76 19.55 -8.59
CA VAL A 405 -10.14 20.03 -9.93
C VAL A 405 -8.98 20.82 -10.51
N LYS A 406 -8.53 20.45 -11.70
CA LYS A 406 -7.50 21.15 -12.47
C LYS A 406 -8.16 21.93 -13.60
N ASN A 407 -8.02 23.23 -13.59
CA ASN A 407 -8.57 24.12 -14.62
C ASN A 407 -7.50 25.12 -15.09
N ALA A 408 -7.86 26.00 -16.01
CA ALA A 408 -6.94 27.01 -16.56
C ALA A 408 -6.39 27.99 -15.50
N SER A 409 -7.09 28.16 -14.37
CA SER A 409 -6.66 29.04 -13.26
C SER A 409 -5.80 28.31 -12.22
N GLY A 410 -5.63 26.99 -12.33
CA GLY A 410 -4.81 26.18 -11.41
C GLY A 410 -5.53 24.96 -10.84
N THR A 411 -5.05 24.50 -9.70
CA THR A 411 -5.61 23.34 -8.98
C THR A 411 -6.42 23.80 -7.78
N GLN A 412 -7.68 23.37 -7.71
CA GLN A 412 -8.60 23.67 -6.62
C GLN A 412 -8.99 22.38 -5.89
N ILE A 413 -9.07 22.42 -4.56
CA ILE A 413 -9.60 21.34 -3.74
C ILE A 413 -10.94 21.75 -3.16
N ILE A 414 -11.95 20.91 -3.34
CA ILE A 414 -13.33 21.12 -2.88
C ILE A 414 -13.64 20.05 -1.83
N ASP A 415 -13.90 20.47 -0.61
CA ASP A 415 -14.34 19.59 0.48
C ASP A 415 -15.86 19.53 0.52
N ASN A 416 -16.42 18.37 0.14
CA ASN A 416 -17.85 18.08 0.14
C ASN A 416 -18.32 17.38 1.43
N ALA A 417 -17.40 17.09 2.35
CA ALA A 417 -17.70 16.36 3.58
C ALA A 417 -17.87 17.26 4.81
N LYS A 418 -18.00 18.57 4.64
CA LYS A 418 -18.09 19.53 5.74
C LYS A 418 -19.23 19.23 6.71
N ASP A 419 -20.36 18.72 6.19
CA ASP A 419 -21.56 18.37 6.96
C ASP A 419 -21.56 16.93 7.47
N ILE A 420 -20.56 16.11 7.12
CA ILE A 420 -20.43 14.74 7.61
C ILE A 420 -19.64 14.76 8.93
N PRO A 421 -20.22 14.31 10.05
CA PRO A 421 -19.54 14.31 11.35
C PRO A 421 -18.27 13.47 11.36
N GLU A 422 -17.23 13.94 12.07
CA GLU A 422 -16.06 13.14 12.36
C GLU A 422 -16.36 12.09 13.44
N ILE A 423 -15.90 10.86 13.24
CA ILE A 423 -16.03 9.78 14.21
C ILE A 423 -14.73 9.71 15.00
N LEU A 424 -14.76 10.21 16.22
CA LEU A 424 -13.60 10.29 17.12
C LEU A 424 -13.87 9.45 18.37
N GLU A 425 -14.04 8.14 18.15
CA GLU A 425 -14.21 7.17 19.22
C GLU A 425 -12.86 6.77 19.80
N MET A 426 -12.84 6.56 21.12
CA MET A 426 -11.63 6.14 21.79
C MET A 426 -11.25 4.71 21.39
N PRO A 427 -10.02 4.47 20.88
CA PRO A 427 -9.58 3.13 20.55
C PRO A 427 -9.60 2.21 21.78
N ALA A 428 -10.18 1.02 21.66
CA ALA A 428 -10.38 0.07 22.75
C ALA A 428 -9.10 -0.33 23.52
N ARG A 429 -7.93 -0.11 22.92
CA ARG A 429 -6.61 -0.39 23.52
C ARG A 429 -6.08 0.71 24.43
N LEU A 430 -6.72 1.88 24.44
CA LEU A 430 -6.32 3.00 25.30
C LEU A 430 -6.96 2.85 26.70
N SER A 431 -6.18 3.12 27.71
CA SER A 431 -6.64 3.08 29.11
C SER A 431 -5.85 4.08 29.95
N GLY A 432 -6.42 4.45 31.12
CA GLY A 432 -5.83 5.36 32.10
C GLY A 432 -5.47 6.71 31.47
N LYS A 433 -4.33 7.29 31.84
CA LYS A 433 -3.89 8.63 31.36
C LYS A 433 -3.91 8.81 29.85
N LYS A 434 -3.71 7.74 29.06
CA LYS A 434 -3.75 7.84 27.59
C LYS A 434 -5.17 7.97 27.07
N ALA A 435 -6.13 7.35 27.71
CA ALA A 435 -7.55 7.50 27.40
C ALA A 435 -8.03 8.94 27.73
N GLU A 436 -7.69 9.42 28.92
CA GLU A 436 -8.01 10.80 29.34
C GLU A 436 -7.38 11.85 28.40
N GLU A 437 -6.14 11.62 27.97
CA GLU A 437 -5.46 12.49 26.99
C GLU A 437 -6.17 12.48 25.64
N PHE A 438 -6.60 11.31 25.18
CA PHE A 438 -7.35 11.18 23.93
C PHE A 438 -8.65 11.96 23.97
N GLU A 439 -9.50 11.75 25.00
CA GLU A 439 -10.79 12.43 25.17
C GLU A 439 -10.62 13.95 25.20
N ARG A 440 -9.70 14.45 26.02
CA ARG A 440 -9.41 15.88 26.10
C ARG A 440 -8.97 16.47 24.74
N ASN A 441 -8.15 15.74 23.98
CA ASN A 441 -7.69 16.21 22.67
C ASN A 441 -8.79 16.11 21.61
N ALA A 442 -9.61 15.05 21.65
CA ALA A 442 -10.78 14.90 20.77
C ALA A 442 -11.79 16.03 20.99
N GLU A 443 -12.05 16.39 22.25
CA GLU A 443 -12.92 17.52 22.60
C GLU A 443 -12.36 18.84 22.05
N LYS A 444 -11.08 19.14 22.28
CA LYS A 444 -10.43 20.33 21.71
C LYS A 444 -10.54 20.35 20.19
N TRP A 445 -10.35 19.20 19.55
CA TRP A 445 -10.44 19.09 18.09
C TRP A 445 -11.88 19.36 17.60
N ARG A 446 -12.92 18.81 18.23
CA ARG A 446 -14.32 19.07 17.89
C ARG A 446 -14.67 20.57 18.03
N ASN A 447 -14.09 21.23 19.02
CA ASN A 447 -14.37 22.64 19.31
C ASN A 447 -13.53 23.62 18.47
N ARG A 448 -12.59 23.15 17.63
CA ARG A 448 -11.73 24.03 16.82
C ARG A 448 -12.49 24.90 15.80
N SER A 449 -13.61 24.42 15.31
CA SER A 449 -14.47 25.13 14.37
C SER A 449 -15.34 26.22 15.02
N LEU A 450 -15.48 26.19 16.36
CA LEU A 450 -16.24 27.19 17.12
C LEU A 450 -15.38 28.45 17.45
N VAL A 451 -14.04 28.36 17.19
CA VAL A 451 -13.06 29.42 17.53
C VAL A 451 -12.54 30.12 16.27
N LYS A 452 -12.88 29.61 15.08
CA LYS A 452 -12.62 30.26 13.79
C LYS A 452 -13.88 30.90 13.26
#